data_ae6fbbbf1d88f7f4e835fb75115cac41
#
_entry.id   ae6fbbbf1d88f7f4e835fb75115cac41
#
_cell.length_a   1.000
_cell.length_b   1.000
_cell.length_c   1.000
_cell.angle_alpha   90.00
_cell.angle_beta   90.00
_cell.angle_gamma   90.00
#
_symmetry.space_group_name_H-M   'P 1'
#
loop_
_entity.id
_entity.type
_entity.pdbx_description
1 polymer ?
#
loop_
_entity_poly.entity_id
_entity_poly.type
_entity_poly.pdbx_seq_one_letter_code
_entity_poly.pdbx_strand_id
1 'polypeptide(L)'
;MITWNLVHGCHRKSEGCKHCYVFTRDEENDVDTNLVRKTASFNLPLRRNRKGEWKIPSETEVMTCFSSDFFLPEMDVWRGEAWEMMRFRRDLRFYMVTKRPERILQCLPPFWNEISERITICCTMENQRRVDERLPVLLPLPLPHKEIIVEPMLGPVDFHGNLEDIACVTVGGESGKDARPCRYE
;
A
#
# COMPACT_ATOMS: atom_id res chain seq x y z
N MET A 1 8.83 6.42 11.63
CA MET A 1 8.06 6.04 10.42
C MET A 1 8.04 7.23 9.47
N ILE A 2 8.37 7.05 8.20
CA ILE A 2 8.39 8.11 7.18
C ILE A 2 7.47 7.66 6.03
N THR A 3 6.65 8.59 5.53
CA THR A 3 5.77 8.30 4.38
C THR A 3 6.43 8.78 3.08
N TRP A 4 6.44 7.90 2.08
CA TRP A 4 6.88 8.21 0.73
C TRP A 4 5.70 8.08 -0.24
N ASN A 5 5.02 9.19 -0.45
CA ASN A 5 3.96 9.29 -1.44
C ASN A 5 4.57 9.73 -2.78
N LEU A 6 5.04 8.77 -3.56
CA LEU A 6 5.70 9.02 -4.86
C LEU A 6 4.70 9.50 -5.93
N VAL A 7 3.45 9.06 -5.81
CA VAL A 7 2.33 9.54 -6.61
C VAL A 7 1.17 9.94 -5.72
N HIS A 8 0.28 10.73 -6.27
CA HIS A 8 -0.98 11.12 -5.67
C HIS A 8 -2.12 10.85 -6.65
N GLY A 9 -3.28 10.49 -6.13
CA GLY A 9 -4.46 10.10 -6.89
C GLY A 9 -4.68 8.58 -6.89
N CYS A 10 -5.94 8.17 -6.93
CA CYS A 10 -6.35 6.78 -6.83
C CYS A 10 -7.74 6.58 -7.44
N HIS A 11 -8.07 5.34 -7.79
CA HIS A 11 -9.42 4.93 -8.19
C HIS A 11 -10.03 4.03 -7.12
N ARG A 12 -11.29 4.32 -6.76
CA ARG A 12 -12.04 3.47 -5.83
C ARG A 12 -12.14 2.04 -6.35
N LYS A 13 -11.80 1.06 -5.53
CA LYS A 13 -11.73 -0.36 -5.89
C LYS A 13 -12.85 -1.18 -5.26
N SER A 14 -13.26 -0.81 -4.05
CA SER A 14 -14.22 -1.57 -3.26
C SER A 14 -14.93 -0.69 -2.24
N GLU A 15 -15.84 -1.29 -1.47
CA GLU A 15 -16.64 -0.62 -0.44
C GLU A 15 -15.79 0.12 0.60
N GLY A 16 -14.59 -0.41 0.90
CA GLY A 16 -13.64 0.22 1.80
C GLY A 16 -13.04 1.54 1.28
N CYS A 17 -13.27 1.87 0.01
CA CYS A 17 -12.85 3.16 -0.53
C CYS A 17 -13.93 4.25 -0.41
N LYS A 18 -15.12 3.96 0.14
CA LYS A 18 -16.23 4.91 0.18
C LYS A 18 -15.88 6.20 0.94
N HIS A 19 -15.31 6.05 2.13
CA HIS A 19 -14.92 7.16 3.02
C HIS A 19 -13.39 7.23 3.17
N CYS A 20 -12.65 6.90 2.09
CA CYS A 20 -11.20 6.96 2.10
C CYS A 20 -10.74 8.42 2.29
N TYR A 21 -9.88 8.63 3.28
CA TYR A 21 -9.37 9.95 3.66
C TYR A 21 -8.67 10.70 2.52
N VAL A 22 -8.13 10.00 1.52
CA VAL A 22 -7.50 10.64 0.35
C VAL A 22 -8.57 11.37 -0.46
N PHE A 23 -9.68 10.68 -0.77
CA PHE A 23 -10.79 11.28 -1.52
C PHE A 23 -11.47 12.42 -0.76
N THR A 24 -11.71 12.23 0.55
CA THR A 24 -12.32 13.27 1.39
C THR A 24 -11.46 14.53 1.44
N ARG A 25 -10.16 14.38 1.69
CA ARG A 25 -9.24 15.52 1.72
C ARG A 25 -9.12 16.23 0.38
N ASP A 26 -9.09 15.48 -0.71
CA ASP A 26 -8.96 16.04 -2.06
C ASP A 26 -10.22 16.82 -2.44
N GLU A 27 -11.41 16.30 -2.11
CA GLU A 27 -12.69 16.99 -2.28
C GLU A 27 -12.74 18.32 -1.51
N GLU A 28 -12.26 18.34 -0.26
CA GLU A 28 -12.16 19.56 0.55
C GLU A 28 -11.18 20.60 -0.02
N ASN A 29 -10.29 20.21 -0.93
CA ASN A 29 -9.27 21.08 -1.54
C ASN A 29 -9.44 21.25 -3.06
N ASP A 30 -10.59 20.90 -3.63
CA ASP A 30 -10.90 20.98 -5.07
C ASP A 30 -9.86 20.23 -5.94
N VAL A 31 -9.35 19.07 -5.44
CA VAL A 31 -8.38 18.24 -6.14
C VAL A 31 -9.09 17.01 -6.71
N ASP A 32 -8.92 16.75 -8.00
CA ASP A 32 -9.40 15.51 -8.62
C ASP A 32 -8.50 14.33 -8.23
N THR A 33 -8.99 13.49 -7.33
CA THR A 33 -8.29 12.28 -6.88
C THR A 33 -8.13 11.24 -7.99
N ASN A 34 -8.99 11.26 -9.03
CA ASN A 34 -8.86 10.30 -10.12
C ASN A 34 -7.69 10.64 -11.07
N LEU A 35 -7.14 11.85 -10.98
CA LEU A 35 -5.96 12.23 -11.73
C LEU A 35 -4.68 11.75 -11.02
N VAL A 36 -4.20 10.57 -11.39
CA VAL A 36 -2.95 10.02 -10.84
C VAL A 36 -1.74 10.74 -11.42
N ARG A 37 -0.88 11.28 -10.55
CA ARG A 37 0.28 12.09 -10.95
C ARG A 37 1.48 11.90 -10.03
N LYS A 38 2.70 12.04 -10.57
CA LYS A 38 3.92 12.12 -9.74
C LYS A 38 3.82 13.29 -8.76
N THR A 39 4.26 13.07 -7.53
CA THR A 39 4.39 14.14 -6.54
C THR A 39 5.79 14.78 -6.59
N ALA A 40 5.91 15.92 -5.94
CA ALA A 40 7.22 16.51 -5.69
C ALA A 40 8.14 15.58 -4.87
N SER A 41 7.61 14.60 -4.15
CA SER A 41 8.35 13.62 -3.34
C SER A 41 8.70 12.34 -4.08
N PHE A 42 8.49 12.26 -5.40
CA PHE A 42 8.71 11.04 -6.17
C PHE A 42 10.09 10.41 -5.93
N ASN A 43 11.14 11.21 -5.93
CA ASN A 43 12.52 10.76 -5.73
C ASN A 43 13.04 10.96 -4.29
N LEU A 44 12.15 11.02 -3.30
CA LEU A 44 12.52 11.25 -1.89
C LEU A 44 13.57 10.27 -1.35
N PRO A 45 13.55 8.96 -1.67
CA PRO A 45 14.58 8.03 -1.21
C PRO A 45 16.00 8.41 -1.62
N LEU A 46 16.16 9.11 -2.75
CA LEU A 46 17.46 9.53 -3.28
C LEU A 46 17.84 10.96 -2.90
N ARG A 47 17.01 11.65 -2.12
CA ARG A 47 17.29 13.03 -1.73
C ARG A 47 18.23 13.12 -0.55
N ARG A 48 19.09 14.14 -0.62
CA ARG A 48 19.96 14.53 0.49
C ARG A 48 19.57 15.92 1.01
N ASN A 49 19.87 16.17 2.27
CA ASN A 49 19.79 17.49 2.88
C ASN A 49 21.02 18.34 2.53
N ARG A 50 21.07 19.57 3.03
CA ARG A 50 22.21 20.50 2.78
C ARG A 50 23.54 20.01 3.35
N LYS A 51 23.51 19.07 4.32
CA LYS A 51 24.70 18.45 4.93
C LYS A 51 25.16 17.19 4.17
N GLY A 52 24.47 16.82 3.06
CA GLY A 52 24.79 15.62 2.31
C GLY A 52 24.19 14.31 2.86
N GLU A 53 23.42 14.38 3.95
CA GLU A 53 22.78 13.21 4.58
C GLU A 53 21.48 12.86 3.85
N TRP A 54 21.11 11.57 3.82
CA TRP A 54 19.84 11.13 3.26
C TRP A 54 18.65 11.77 3.99
N LYS A 55 17.64 12.23 3.24
CA LYS A 55 16.41 12.75 3.84
C LYS A 55 15.58 11.65 4.52
N ILE A 56 15.69 10.41 4.05
CA ILE A 56 15.21 9.23 4.77
C ILE A 56 16.44 8.61 5.45
N PRO A 57 16.55 8.63 6.77
CA PRO A 57 17.64 8.00 7.49
C PRO A 57 17.72 6.50 7.21
N SER A 58 18.91 5.93 7.33
CA SER A 58 19.10 4.47 7.24
C SER A 58 18.28 3.73 8.31
N GLU A 59 18.03 2.46 8.10
CA GLU A 59 17.24 1.57 8.98
C GLU A 59 15.77 2.02 9.18
N THR A 60 15.28 2.92 8.31
CA THR A 60 13.88 3.39 8.37
C THR A 60 12.95 2.45 7.62
N GLU A 61 11.80 2.17 8.22
CA GLU A 61 10.65 1.62 7.51
C GLU A 61 9.86 2.75 6.84
N VAL A 62 9.64 2.61 5.55
CA VAL A 62 9.04 3.62 4.68
C VAL A 62 7.63 3.20 4.28
N MET A 63 6.63 3.95 4.76
CA MET A 63 5.24 3.78 4.36
C MET A 63 5.07 4.30 2.93
N THR A 64 4.90 3.39 1.98
CA THR A 64 4.99 3.69 0.55
C THR A 64 3.62 3.82 -0.09
N CYS A 65 3.39 4.95 -0.77
CA CYS A 65 2.20 5.16 -1.63
C CYS A 65 0.86 5.25 -0.88
N PHE A 66 0.84 5.86 0.31
CA PHE A 66 -0.38 5.99 1.13
C PHE A 66 -1.39 7.02 0.62
N SER A 67 -1.04 7.86 -0.37
CA SER A 67 -1.98 8.75 -1.08
C SER A 67 -2.43 8.20 -2.43
N SER A 68 -2.17 6.89 -2.67
CA SER A 68 -2.49 6.18 -3.90
C SER A 68 -2.47 4.67 -3.62
N ASP A 69 -2.39 3.86 -4.68
CA ASP A 69 -2.09 2.42 -4.61
C ASP A 69 -0.93 2.12 -5.57
N PHE A 70 0.14 1.52 -5.06
CA PHE A 70 1.36 1.25 -5.83
C PHE A 70 1.12 0.35 -7.06
N PHE A 71 0.05 -0.44 -7.02
CA PHE A 71 -0.33 -1.38 -8.09
C PHE A 71 -1.44 -0.84 -9.03
N LEU A 72 -1.69 0.48 -9.04
CA LEU A 72 -2.53 1.11 -10.05
C LEU A 72 -1.94 0.93 -11.46
N PRO A 73 -2.78 0.78 -12.51
CA PRO A 73 -2.31 0.75 -13.89
C PRO A 73 -1.50 1.99 -14.28
N GLU A 74 -1.91 3.17 -13.84
CA GLU A 74 -1.22 4.44 -14.12
C GLU A 74 0.20 4.48 -13.55
N MET A 75 0.47 3.67 -12.51
CA MET A 75 1.81 3.53 -11.95
C MET A 75 2.78 2.78 -12.87
N ASP A 76 2.30 2.04 -13.87
CA ASP A 76 3.13 1.19 -14.72
C ASP A 76 4.27 1.98 -15.39
N VAL A 77 4.00 3.23 -15.77
CA VAL A 77 5.00 4.12 -16.41
C VAL A 77 6.09 4.63 -15.45
N TRP A 78 5.89 4.53 -14.14
CA TRP A 78 6.82 5.04 -13.11
C TRP A 78 7.32 3.97 -12.14
N ARG A 79 6.66 2.82 -12.10
CA ARG A 79 6.95 1.77 -11.12
C ARG A 79 8.38 1.24 -11.24
N GLY A 80 8.91 1.13 -12.46
CA GLY A 80 10.30 0.72 -12.69
C GLY A 80 11.29 1.65 -12.00
N GLU A 81 11.12 2.97 -12.12
CA GLU A 81 11.96 3.96 -11.41
C GLU A 81 11.84 3.80 -9.88
N ALA A 82 10.64 3.53 -9.36
CA ALA A 82 10.43 3.34 -7.93
C ALA A 82 11.14 2.08 -7.41
N TRP A 83 11.05 0.96 -8.15
CA TRP A 83 11.75 -0.27 -7.80
C TRP A 83 13.28 -0.08 -7.81
N GLU A 84 13.85 0.65 -8.77
CA GLU A 84 15.28 0.95 -8.78
C GLU A 84 15.70 1.82 -7.58
N MET A 85 14.88 2.77 -7.15
CA MET A 85 15.14 3.54 -5.92
C MET A 85 15.15 2.63 -4.67
N MET A 86 14.23 1.67 -4.59
CA MET A 86 14.19 0.69 -3.50
C MET A 86 15.40 -0.26 -3.55
N ARG A 87 15.82 -0.66 -4.75
CA ARG A 87 17.03 -1.47 -4.96
C ARG A 87 18.29 -0.74 -4.53
N PHE A 88 18.40 0.53 -4.87
CA PHE A 88 19.53 1.39 -4.51
C PHE A 88 19.63 1.60 -2.99
N ARG A 89 18.52 1.88 -2.31
CA ARG A 89 18.45 2.12 -0.88
C ARG A 89 18.30 0.81 -0.10
N ARG A 90 19.39 0.04 -0.07
CA ARG A 90 19.45 -1.27 0.62
C ARG A 90 19.29 -1.19 2.13
N ASP A 91 19.44 -0.02 2.68
CA ASP A 91 19.34 0.34 4.10
C ASP A 91 17.91 0.65 4.55
N LEU A 92 16.92 0.59 3.64
CA LEU A 92 15.51 0.86 3.95
C LEU A 92 14.65 -0.39 3.82
N ARG A 93 13.57 -0.43 4.60
CA ARG A 93 12.44 -1.34 4.42
C ARG A 93 11.25 -0.57 3.88
N PHE A 94 10.40 -1.20 3.07
CA PHE A 94 9.26 -0.55 2.43
C PHE A 94 7.98 -1.32 2.75
N TYR A 95 6.98 -0.60 3.18
CA TYR A 95 5.66 -1.12 3.50
C TYR A 95 4.62 -0.54 2.55
N MET A 96 3.82 -1.38 1.91
CA MET A 96 2.82 -0.99 0.91
C MET A 96 1.47 -1.59 1.27
N VAL A 97 0.41 -0.79 1.13
CA VAL A 97 -0.97 -1.27 1.26
C VAL A 97 -1.63 -1.25 -0.10
N THR A 98 -2.32 -2.33 -0.46
CA THR A 98 -3.02 -2.43 -1.74
C THR A 98 -4.38 -3.12 -1.62
N LYS A 99 -5.28 -2.77 -2.53
CA LYS A 99 -6.54 -3.48 -2.79
C LYS A 99 -6.52 -4.22 -4.13
N ARG A 100 -5.32 -4.38 -4.74
CA ARG A 100 -5.13 -4.93 -6.10
C ARG A 100 -4.13 -6.11 -6.12
N PRO A 101 -4.36 -7.18 -5.32
CA PRO A 101 -3.42 -8.31 -5.30
C PRO A 101 -3.27 -8.98 -6.67
N GLU A 102 -4.29 -8.91 -7.51
CA GLU A 102 -4.30 -9.46 -8.87
C GLU A 102 -3.26 -8.81 -9.81
N ARG A 103 -2.76 -7.64 -9.45
CA ARG A 103 -1.75 -6.94 -10.24
C ARG A 103 -0.32 -7.16 -9.75
N ILE A 104 -0.15 -7.65 -8.53
CA ILE A 104 1.18 -7.70 -7.90
C ILE A 104 2.17 -8.46 -8.77
N LEU A 105 1.86 -9.70 -9.16
CA LEU A 105 2.81 -10.58 -9.85
C LEU A 105 3.40 -9.94 -11.12
N GLN A 106 2.56 -9.34 -11.95
CA GLN A 106 2.99 -8.68 -13.21
C GLN A 106 3.73 -7.36 -12.98
N CYS A 107 3.67 -6.81 -11.77
CA CYS A 107 4.29 -5.55 -11.39
C CYS A 107 5.63 -5.73 -10.67
N LEU A 108 6.03 -6.96 -10.35
CA LEU A 108 7.31 -7.24 -9.71
C LEU A 108 8.46 -6.97 -10.70
N PRO A 109 9.58 -6.40 -10.24
CA PRO A 109 10.73 -6.16 -11.11
C PRO A 109 11.50 -7.45 -11.39
N PRO A 110 12.28 -7.53 -12.48
CA PRO A 110 13.12 -8.70 -12.80
C PRO A 110 14.11 -9.08 -11.68
N PHE A 111 14.51 -8.09 -10.87
CA PHE A 111 15.42 -8.25 -9.73
C PHE A 111 14.67 -8.40 -8.38
N TRP A 112 13.42 -8.87 -8.41
CA TRP A 112 12.60 -9.00 -7.20
C TRP A 112 13.31 -9.72 -6.05
N ASN A 113 13.99 -10.82 -6.33
CA ASN A 113 14.71 -11.59 -5.32
C ASN A 113 15.83 -10.81 -4.60
N GLU A 114 16.34 -9.72 -5.19
CA GLU A 114 17.37 -8.88 -4.55
C GLU A 114 16.78 -7.95 -3.47
N ILE A 115 15.48 -7.65 -3.55
CA ILE A 115 14.84 -6.64 -2.70
C ILE A 115 13.69 -7.18 -1.85
N SER A 116 13.16 -8.35 -2.17
CA SER A 116 11.92 -8.91 -1.61
C SER A 116 11.92 -8.98 -0.08
N GLU A 117 13.05 -9.33 0.54
CA GLU A 117 13.20 -9.41 2.01
C GLU A 117 13.04 -8.08 2.75
N ARG A 118 12.99 -6.98 2.03
CA ARG A 118 12.83 -5.63 2.58
C ARG A 118 11.50 -4.98 2.21
N ILE A 119 10.63 -5.73 1.56
CA ILE A 119 9.34 -5.26 1.05
C ILE A 119 8.21 -6.02 1.71
N THR A 120 7.40 -5.34 2.49
CA THR A 120 6.14 -5.87 3.02
C THR A 120 4.98 -5.39 2.15
N ILE A 121 4.17 -6.32 1.67
CA ILE A 121 2.94 -6.01 0.93
C ILE A 121 1.74 -6.45 1.76
N CYS A 122 0.96 -5.46 2.17
CA CYS A 122 -0.24 -5.63 2.96
C CYS A 122 -1.48 -5.52 2.06
N CYS A 123 -2.32 -6.55 2.02
CA CYS A 123 -3.54 -6.54 1.25
C CYS A 123 -4.75 -6.19 2.11
N THR A 124 -5.52 -5.18 1.69
CA THR A 124 -6.76 -4.82 2.39
C THR A 124 -7.88 -5.83 2.08
N MET A 125 -8.58 -6.30 3.13
CA MET A 125 -9.70 -7.23 3.04
C MET A 125 -10.81 -6.78 4.01
N GLU A 126 -11.60 -5.80 3.61
CA GLU A 126 -12.51 -5.05 4.47
C GLU A 126 -13.81 -5.77 4.87
N ASN A 127 -14.12 -6.91 4.26
CA ASN A 127 -15.27 -7.76 4.55
C ASN A 127 -15.05 -9.17 3.98
N GLN A 128 -15.96 -10.12 4.28
CA GLN A 128 -15.84 -11.52 3.83
C GLN A 128 -15.70 -11.64 2.32
N ARG A 129 -16.51 -10.94 1.54
CA ARG A 129 -16.41 -10.94 0.09
C ARG A 129 -15.00 -10.60 -0.40
N ARG A 130 -14.33 -9.65 0.24
CA ARG A 130 -12.96 -9.24 -0.14
C ARG A 130 -11.91 -10.23 0.34
N VAL A 131 -12.16 -10.94 1.45
CA VAL A 131 -11.35 -12.10 1.84
C VAL A 131 -11.45 -13.18 0.75
N ASP A 132 -12.66 -13.58 0.39
CA ASP A 132 -12.90 -14.65 -0.59
C ASP A 132 -12.33 -14.34 -1.99
N GLU A 133 -12.35 -13.05 -2.40
CA GLU A 133 -11.80 -12.61 -3.68
C GLU A 133 -10.27 -12.44 -3.66
N ARG A 134 -9.69 -11.93 -2.57
CA ARG A 134 -8.28 -11.46 -2.55
C ARG A 134 -7.32 -12.44 -1.90
N LEU A 135 -7.75 -13.18 -0.89
CA LEU A 135 -6.87 -14.12 -0.18
C LEU A 135 -6.33 -15.23 -1.10
N PRO A 136 -7.17 -15.90 -1.94
CA PRO A 136 -6.68 -16.93 -2.86
C PRO A 136 -5.69 -16.39 -3.91
N VAL A 137 -5.75 -15.08 -4.20
CA VAL A 137 -4.82 -14.42 -5.13
C VAL A 137 -3.51 -14.03 -4.42
N LEU A 138 -3.60 -13.59 -3.16
CA LEU A 138 -2.45 -13.13 -2.37
C LEU A 138 -1.53 -14.29 -1.95
N LEU A 139 -2.12 -15.39 -1.47
CA LEU A 139 -1.35 -16.51 -0.88
C LEU A 139 -0.28 -17.08 -1.81
N PRO A 140 -0.55 -17.39 -3.10
CA PRO A 140 0.45 -18.00 -4.00
C PRO A 140 1.51 -17.02 -4.50
N LEU A 141 1.41 -15.72 -4.18
CA LEU A 141 2.40 -14.74 -4.65
C LEU A 141 3.77 -14.99 -4.01
N PRO A 142 4.88 -14.79 -4.77
CA PRO A 142 6.24 -14.99 -4.28
C PRO A 142 6.70 -13.79 -3.40
N LEU A 143 5.99 -13.55 -2.32
CA LEU A 143 6.24 -12.46 -1.39
C LEU A 143 6.69 -13.04 -0.05
N PRO A 144 7.93 -12.77 0.43
CA PRO A 144 8.39 -13.21 1.75
C PRO A 144 7.58 -12.63 2.91
N HIS A 145 7.15 -11.37 2.77
CA HIS A 145 6.41 -10.65 3.80
C HIS A 145 5.04 -10.21 3.28
N LYS A 146 4.04 -11.07 3.54
CA LYS A 146 2.63 -10.82 3.26
C LYS A 146 1.91 -10.43 4.54
N GLU A 147 1.11 -9.39 4.47
CA GLU A 147 0.22 -8.99 5.56
C GLU A 147 -1.20 -8.75 5.06
N ILE A 148 -2.14 -8.77 5.98
CA ILE A 148 -3.54 -8.45 5.73
C ILE A 148 -3.95 -7.28 6.63
N ILE A 149 -4.70 -6.34 6.07
CA ILE A 149 -5.34 -5.29 6.84
C ILE A 149 -6.85 -5.31 6.58
N VAL A 150 -7.62 -5.49 7.67
CA VAL A 150 -9.08 -5.40 7.69
C VAL A 150 -9.45 -4.00 8.19
N GLU A 151 -9.16 -3.00 7.33
CA GLU A 151 -9.43 -1.60 7.64
C GLU A 151 -9.88 -0.84 6.37
N PRO A 152 -11.11 -0.29 6.39
CA PRO A 152 -12.11 -0.37 7.46
C PRO A 152 -12.70 -1.78 7.59
N MET A 153 -12.89 -2.27 8.81
CA MET A 153 -13.66 -3.50 9.04
C MET A 153 -15.15 -3.21 8.83
N LEU A 154 -15.73 -3.82 7.79
CA LEU A 154 -17.12 -3.58 7.38
C LEU A 154 -18.07 -4.74 7.71
N GLY A 155 -17.58 -5.72 8.39
CA GLY A 155 -18.31 -6.90 8.85
C GLY A 155 -17.35 -7.98 9.34
N PRO A 156 -17.86 -9.08 9.90
CA PRO A 156 -17.03 -10.19 10.31
C PRO A 156 -16.30 -10.80 9.11
N VAL A 157 -15.10 -11.34 9.36
CA VAL A 157 -14.29 -12.03 8.35
C VAL A 157 -13.81 -13.37 8.90
N ASP A 158 -13.83 -14.37 8.06
CA ASP A 158 -13.24 -15.69 8.28
C ASP A 158 -12.19 -15.95 7.19
N PHE A 159 -10.97 -16.23 7.59
CA PHE A 159 -9.87 -16.54 6.67
C PHE A 159 -9.78 -18.04 6.34
N HIS A 160 -10.74 -18.83 6.82
CA HIS A 160 -10.83 -20.29 6.58
C HIS A 160 -9.56 -21.07 6.99
N GLY A 161 -8.86 -20.59 8.02
CA GLY A 161 -7.62 -21.17 8.49
C GLY A 161 -6.38 -20.93 7.61
N ASN A 162 -6.48 -20.15 6.51
CA ASN A 162 -5.43 -19.93 5.54
C ASN A 162 -4.52 -18.73 5.89
N LEU A 163 -3.87 -18.77 7.06
CA LEU A 163 -3.00 -17.68 7.52
C LEU A 163 -1.53 -18.09 7.72
N GLU A 164 -1.14 -19.30 7.36
CA GLU A 164 0.22 -19.84 7.63
C GLU A 164 1.33 -18.97 7.00
N ASP A 165 1.07 -18.40 5.81
CA ASP A 165 2.01 -17.53 5.09
C ASP A 165 1.78 -16.03 5.33
N ILE A 166 0.94 -15.68 6.29
CA ILE A 166 0.60 -14.29 6.62
C ILE A 166 1.33 -13.87 7.90
N ALA A 167 2.21 -12.88 7.76
CA ALA A 167 3.03 -12.40 8.88
C ALA A 167 2.23 -11.65 9.94
N CYS A 168 1.19 -10.91 9.53
CA CYS A 168 0.38 -10.09 10.42
C CYS A 168 -1.02 -9.87 9.84
N VAL A 169 -2.01 -9.82 10.73
CA VAL A 169 -3.37 -9.35 10.42
C VAL A 169 -3.68 -8.15 11.30
N THR A 170 -3.86 -6.99 10.69
CA THR A 170 -4.26 -5.76 11.37
C THR A 170 -5.76 -5.54 11.19
N VAL A 171 -6.47 -5.19 12.25
CA VAL A 171 -7.91 -4.93 12.22
C VAL A 171 -8.18 -3.54 12.76
N GLY A 172 -9.01 -2.77 12.04
CA GLY A 172 -9.37 -1.41 12.45
C GLY A 172 -10.71 -0.95 11.89
N GLY A 173 -11.34 -0.01 12.61
CA GLY A 173 -12.56 0.65 12.15
C GLY A 173 -12.26 1.71 11.08
N GLU A 174 -13.32 2.19 10.43
CA GLU A 174 -13.22 3.32 9.50
C GLU A 174 -12.92 4.61 10.27
N SER A 175 -12.08 5.46 9.71
CA SER A 175 -11.75 6.76 10.30
C SER A 175 -12.53 7.89 9.63
N GLY A 176 -12.69 9.02 10.35
CA GLY A 176 -13.35 10.23 9.86
C GLY A 176 -14.76 10.42 10.42
N LYS A 177 -15.34 11.61 10.13
CA LYS A 177 -16.65 12.03 10.68
C LYS A 177 -17.83 11.18 10.21
N ASP A 178 -17.72 10.60 9.02
CA ASP A 178 -18.75 9.76 8.40
C ASP A 178 -18.41 8.26 8.48
N ALA A 179 -17.55 7.88 9.45
CA ALA A 179 -17.10 6.51 9.64
C ALA A 179 -18.27 5.57 9.91
N ARG A 180 -18.31 4.46 9.19
CA ARG A 180 -19.28 3.37 9.46
C ARG A 180 -18.91 2.69 10.76
N PRO A 181 -19.88 2.33 11.60
CA PRO A 181 -19.58 1.70 12.87
C PRO A 181 -18.90 0.34 12.65
N CYS A 182 -17.82 0.09 13.38
CA CYS A 182 -17.22 -1.22 13.52
C CYS A 182 -17.86 -1.90 14.75
N ARG A 183 -18.61 -2.98 14.53
CA ARG A 183 -19.25 -3.73 15.61
C ARG A 183 -18.36 -4.90 16.00
N TYR A 184 -18.00 -4.96 17.27
CA TYR A 184 -17.28 -6.06 17.90
C TYR A 184 -18.31 -6.89 18.70
N GLU A 185 -18.98 -7.78 18.01
CA GLU A 185 -19.90 -8.75 18.65
C GLU A 185 -19.36 -10.16 18.46
#